data_0e5ab5e023061e0ff03056e45679eb6b
#
_entry.id   0e5ab5e023061e0ff03056e45679eb6b
#
_cell.length_a   1.000
_cell.length_b   1.000
_cell.length_c   1.000
_cell.angle_alpha   90.00
_cell.angle_beta   90.00
_cell.angle_gamma   90.00
#
_symmetry.space_group_name_H-M   'P 1'
#
loop_
_entity.id
_entity.type
_entity.pdbx_description
1 polymer ?
#
loop_
_entity_poly.entity_id
_entity_poly.type
_entity_poly.pdbx_seq_one_letter_code
_entity_poly.pdbx_strand_id
1 'polypeptide(L)'
;MLIGPFPINSVDLYVTRASPGVYILSRDGKTAAYVGRSDTDVGSRIKQSVSEGYGYVYFWFEYSSSPWDTYHKECEYYHKYNPPDNTKHPSVPFGTNWRCPIIGCPWS
;
A
#
# COMPACT_ATOMS: atom_id res chain seq x y z
N MET A 1 5.26 -10.56 2.57
CA MET A 1 3.94 -11.08 2.99
C MET A 1 3.18 -10.04 3.79
N LEU A 2 1.95 -9.77 3.41
CA LEU A 2 1.11 -8.82 4.14
C LEU A 2 0.74 -9.34 5.53
N ILE A 3 0.85 -8.46 6.52
CA ILE A 3 0.54 -8.75 7.92
C ILE A 3 -0.71 -7.95 8.32
N GLY A 4 -1.65 -8.60 8.94
CA GLY A 4 -2.90 -8.00 9.37
C GLY A 4 -4.08 -8.96 9.22
N PRO A 5 -5.35 -8.46 9.35
CA PRO A 5 -5.70 -7.05 9.53
C PRO A 5 -5.53 -6.58 10.97
N PHE A 6 -5.19 -5.30 11.11
CA PHE A 6 -5.10 -4.62 12.41
C PHE A 6 -6.00 -3.39 12.42
N PRO A 7 -6.53 -2.98 13.57
CA PRO A 7 -7.27 -1.73 13.66
C PRO A 7 -6.40 -0.52 13.30
N ILE A 8 -6.96 0.47 12.62
CA ILE A 8 -6.20 1.63 12.15
C ILE A 8 -5.60 2.47 13.29
N ASN A 9 -6.17 2.40 14.48
CA ASN A 9 -5.63 3.13 15.64
C ASN A 9 -4.42 2.42 16.29
N SER A 10 -4.02 1.27 15.78
CA SER A 10 -2.89 0.50 16.30
C SER A 10 -1.65 0.54 15.41
N VAL A 11 -1.57 1.48 14.46
CA VAL A 11 -0.45 1.59 13.51
C VAL A 11 0.88 1.65 14.26
N ASP A 12 0.97 2.50 15.29
CA ASP A 12 2.23 2.68 16.04
C ASP A 12 2.61 1.42 16.84
N LEU A 13 1.65 0.55 17.13
CA LEU A 13 1.93 -0.68 17.85
C LEU A 13 2.55 -1.75 16.96
N TYR A 14 2.13 -1.84 15.70
CA TYR A 14 2.54 -2.90 14.79
C TYR A 14 3.55 -2.46 13.75
N VAL A 15 3.46 -1.22 13.27
CA VAL A 15 4.39 -0.69 12.27
C VAL A 15 5.47 0.11 13.02
N THR A 16 6.52 -0.58 13.40
CA THR A 16 7.53 -0.05 14.33
C THR A 16 8.81 0.43 13.66
N ARG A 17 8.94 0.27 12.34
CA ARG A 17 10.12 0.68 11.59
C ARG A 17 9.81 1.85 10.67
N ALA A 18 10.73 2.80 10.59
CA ALA A 18 10.73 3.84 9.56
C ALA A 18 11.29 3.22 8.28
N SER A 19 10.46 2.49 7.54
CA SER A 19 10.87 1.69 6.39
C SER A 19 9.92 1.90 5.23
N PRO A 20 10.41 1.82 3.99
CA PRO A 20 9.52 1.68 2.83
C PRO A 20 8.62 0.48 3.00
N GLY A 21 7.45 0.54 2.38
CA GLY A 21 6.53 -0.58 2.42
C GLY A 21 5.24 -0.30 1.66
N VAL A 22 4.41 -1.33 1.61
CA VAL A 22 3.09 -1.26 1.01
C VAL A 22 2.05 -1.54 2.07
N TYR A 23 0.82 -1.07 1.83
CA TYR A 23 -0.27 -1.26 2.77
C TYR A 23 -1.60 -1.38 2.04
N ILE A 24 -2.55 -1.99 2.74
CA ILE A 24 -3.93 -2.12 2.28
C ILE A 24 -4.82 -1.56 3.37
N LEU A 25 -5.79 -0.75 2.98
CA LEU A 25 -6.81 -0.20 3.89
C LEU A 25 -8.15 -0.86 3.60
N SER A 26 -8.94 -1.06 4.67
CA SER A 26 -10.23 -1.76 4.58
C SER A 26 -11.22 -1.15 5.54
N ARG A 27 -12.52 -1.26 5.20
CA ARG A 27 -13.61 -0.85 6.07
C ARG A 27 -14.18 -2.01 6.88
N ASP A 28 -14.01 -3.24 6.41
CA ASP A 28 -14.61 -4.44 7.01
C ASP A 28 -13.60 -5.46 7.54
N GLY A 29 -12.31 -5.25 7.30
CA GLY A 29 -11.27 -6.19 7.70
C GLY A 29 -11.15 -7.42 6.82
N LYS A 30 -11.85 -7.44 5.67
CA LYS A 30 -11.86 -8.58 4.75
C LYS A 30 -11.58 -8.16 3.32
N THR A 31 -12.14 -7.03 2.88
CA THR A 31 -12.07 -6.55 1.51
C THR A 31 -11.09 -5.40 1.40
N ALA A 32 -10.14 -5.50 0.50
CA ALA A 32 -9.20 -4.42 0.22
C ALA A 32 -9.95 -3.25 -0.43
N ALA A 33 -9.92 -2.08 0.20
CA ALA A 33 -10.53 -0.88 -0.34
C ALA A 33 -9.52 0.01 -1.04
N TYR A 34 -8.29 0.05 -0.53
CA TYR A 34 -7.22 0.89 -1.07
C TYR A 34 -5.87 0.22 -0.88
N VAL A 35 -5.03 0.26 -1.91
CA VAL A 35 -3.63 -0.18 -1.85
C VAL A 35 -2.73 1.03 -2.03
N GLY A 36 -1.76 1.18 -1.15
CA GLY A 36 -0.82 2.30 -1.22
C GLY A 36 0.60 1.87 -0.90
N ARG A 37 1.51 2.82 -1.03
CA ARG A 37 2.92 2.60 -0.69
C ARG A 37 3.53 3.85 -0.06
N SER A 38 4.64 3.64 0.63
CA SER A 38 5.57 4.71 0.97
C SER A 38 6.98 4.28 0.57
N ASP A 39 7.72 5.20 -0.02
CA ASP A 39 9.11 4.94 -0.39
C ASP A 39 10.06 5.22 0.77
N THR A 40 9.56 5.68 1.92
CA THR A 40 10.38 6.06 3.07
C THR A 40 9.86 5.50 4.40
N ASP A 41 8.57 5.71 4.73
CA ASP A 41 8.00 5.36 6.03
C ASP A 41 6.55 4.95 5.86
N VAL A 42 6.30 3.65 5.81
CA VAL A 42 4.96 3.12 5.55
C VAL A 42 3.99 3.45 6.69
N GLY A 43 4.45 3.46 7.93
CA GLY A 43 3.59 3.79 9.08
C GLY A 43 3.02 5.20 9.00
N SER A 44 3.87 6.18 8.71
CA SER A 44 3.43 7.57 8.53
C SER A 44 2.45 7.71 7.38
N ARG A 45 2.68 6.98 6.29
CA ARG A 45 1.80 7.03 5.13
C ARG A 45 0.43 6.43 5.42
N ILE A 46 0.38 5.33 6.17
CA ILE A 46 -0.90 4.74 6.61
C ILE A 46 -1.68 5.77 7.41
N LYS A 47 -1.05 6.41 8.39
CA LYS A 47 -1.70 7.42 9.23
C LYS A 47 -2.20 8.60 8.41
N GLN A 48 -1.44 9.04 7.43
CA GLN A 48 -1.87 10.10 6.52
C GLN A 48 -3.10 9.70 5.73
N SER A 49 -3.11 8.50 5.15
CA SER A 49 -4.24 8.01 4.35
C SER A 49 -5.50 7.86 5.20
N VAL A 50 -5.37 7.39 6.44
CA VAL A 50 -6.49 7.26 7.36
C VAL A 50 -7.06 8.64 7.72
N SER A 51 -6.21 9.66 7.87
CA SER A 51 -6.64 11.01 8.21
C SER A 51 -7.43 11.71 7.12
N GLU A 52 -7.41 11.18 5.89
CA GLU A 52 -8.16 11.74 4.76
C GLU A 52 -9.68 11.50 4.86
N GLY A 53 -10.13 10.69 5.80
CA GLY A 53 -11.55 10.61 6.13
C GLY A 53 -12.41 9.69 5.28
N TYR A 54 -11.82 8.67 4.66
CA TYR A 54 -12.56 7.71 3.83
C TYR A 54 -13.21 6.56 4.62
N GLY A 55 -13.14 6.60 5.95
CA GLY A 55 -13.82 5.62 6.79
C GLY A 55 -13.11 4.29 6.93
N TYR A 56 -11.83 4.23 6.70
CA TYR A 56 -11.07 3.00 6.89
C TYR A 56 -11.01 2.62 8.36
N VAL A 57 -11.08 1.31 8.64
CA VAL A 57 -11.11 0.76 10.00
C VAL A 57 -9.96 -0.21 10.24
N TYR A 58 -9.46 -0.87 9.21
CA TYR A 58 -8.41 -1.88 9.30
C TYR A 58 -7.31 -1.64 8.29
N PHE A 59 -6.11 -2.18 8.58
CA PHE A 59 -5.00 -2.14 7.65
C PHE A 59 -4.20 -3.44 7.66
N TRP A 60 -3.55 -3.73 6.53
CA TRP A 60 -2.45 -4.69 6.39
C TRP A 60 -1.23 -3.91 5.94
N PHE A 61 -0.05 -4.45 6.23
CA PHE A 61 1.16 -3.82 5.75
C PHE A 61 2.24 -4.84 5.49
N GLU A 62 3.25 -4.43 4.72
CA GLU A 62 4.44 -5.22 4.46
C GLU A 62 5.60 -4.26 4.25
N TYR A 63 6.70 -4.48 4.97
CA TYR A 63 7.92 -3.72 4.70
C TYR A 63 8.52 -4.15 3.37
N SER A 64 9.24 -3.25 2.72
CA SER A 64 9.97 -3.54 1.49
C SER A 64 11.43 -3.15 1.65
N SER A 65 12.29 -3.70 0.79
CA SER A 65 13.73 -3.55 0.91
C SER A 65 14.28 -2.33 0.18
N SER A 66 13.53 -1.79 -0.77
CA SER A 66 13.99 -0.70 -1.62
C SER A 66 12.80 -0.04 -2.31
N PRO A 67 12.95 1.17 -2.90
CA PRO A 67 11.90 1.78 -3.70
C PRO A 67 11.46 0.91 -4.89
N TRP A 68 12.38 0.19 -5.52
CA TRP A 68 12.05 -0.72 -6.61
C TRP A 68 11.14 -1.86 -6.11
N ASP A 69 11.52 -2.49 -5.01
CA ASP A 69 10.73 -3.56 -4.38
C ASP A 69 9.36 -3.05 -3.97
N THR A 70 9.30 -1.84 -3.40
CA THR A 70 8.05 -1.21 -2.97
C THR A 70 7.09 -0.98 -4.14
N TYR A 71 7.60 -0.43 -5.23
CA TYR A 71 6.78 -0.17 -6.42
C TYR A 71 6.23 -1.47 -7.00
N HIS A 72 7.06 -2.51 -7.09
CA HIS A 72 6.65 -3.80 -7.63
C HIS A 72 5.60 -4.47 -6.76
N LYS A 73 5.76 -4.42 -5.43
CA LYS A 73 4.75 -4.95 -4.51
C LYS A 73 3.43 -4.21 -4.61
N GLU A 74 3.47 -2.89 -4.71
CA GLU A 74 2.25 -2.10 -4.86
C GLU A 74 1.50 -2.48 -6.14
N CYS A 75 2.21 -2.62 -7.25
CA CYS A 75 1.61 -3.06 -8.52
C CYS A 75 0.98 -4.44 -8.38
N GLU A 76 1.69 -5.38 -7.77
CA GLU A 76 1.18 -6.73 -7.58
C GLU A 76 -0.11 -6.74 -6.77
N TYR A 77 -0.14 -6.04 -5.64
CA TYR A 77 -1.33 -6.00 -4.79
C TYR A 77 -2.47 -5.20 -5.43
N TYR A 78 -2.15 -4.13 -6.12
CA TYR A 78 -3.15 -3.36 -6.86
C TYR A 78 -3.89 -4.25 -7.87
N HIS A 79 -3.18 -5.05 -8.65
CA HIS A 79 -3.79 -5.95 -9.63
C HIS A 79 -4.48 -7.13 -8.96
N LYS A 80 -3.89 -7.67 -7.89
CA LYS A 80 -4.44 -8.84 -7.20
C LYS A 80 -5.78 -8.55 -6.54
N TYR A 81 -5.89 -7.40 -5.87
CA TYR A 81 -7.07 -7.09 -5.06
C TYR A 81 -8.06 -6.16 -5.76
N ASN A 82 -7.65 -5.51 -6.84
CA ASN A 82 -8.51 -4.59 -7.59
C ASN A 82 -9.30 -3.65 -6.67
N PRO A 83 -8.61 -2.87 -5.82
CA PRO A 83 -9.27 -2.08 -4.76
C PRO A 83 -10.12 -0.97 -5.36
N PRO A 84 -11.38 -0.82 -4.91
CA PRO A 84 -12.31 0.15 -5.53
C PRO A 84 -11.94 1.61 -5.29
N ASP A 85 -11.18 1.92 -4.24
CA ASP A 85 -10.83 3.31 -3.92
C ASP A 85 -9.60 3.80 -4.68
N ASN A 86 -8.87 2.91 -5.35
CA ASN A 86 -7.76 3.32 -6.21
C ASN A 86 -8.30 3.78 -7.55
N THR A 87 -8.21 5.08 -7.82
CA THR A 87 -8.71 5.65 -9.08
C THR A 87 -7.66 5.66 -10.19
N LYS A 88 -6.39 5.41 -9.84
CA LYS A 88 -5.28 5.41 -10.78
C LYS A 88 -4.35 4.25 -10.50
N HIS A 89 -3.70 3.76 -11.55
CA HIS A 89 -2.62 2.78 -11.43
C HIS A 89 -1.49 3.38 -10.56
N PRO A 90 -0.78 2.55 -9.76
CA PRO A 90 0.38 3.03 -9.02
C PRO A 90 1.36 3.77 -9.92
N SER A 91 1.79 4.96 -9.52
CA SER A 91 2.73 5.76 -10.30
C SER A 91 4.17 5.32 -10.01
N VAL A 92 5.02 5.36 -11.05
CA VAL A 92 6.44 5.07 -10.86
C VAL A 92 7.07 6.15 -9.99
N PRO A 93 8.07 5.80 -9.16
CA PRO A 93 8.80 6.79 -8.39
C PRO A 93 9.46 7.84 -9.28
N PHE A 94 9.49 9.07 -8.80
CA PHE A 94 10.08 10.19 -9.55
C PHE A 94 11.52 9.86 -9.94
N GLY A 95 11.86 10.15 -11.19
CA GLY A 95 13.21 9.92 -11.71
C GLY A 95 13.46 8.50 -12.18
N THR A 96 12.46 7.63 -12.18
CA THR A 96 12.59 6.25 -12.68
C THR A 96 11.76 6.04 -13.93
N ASN A 97 12.12 4.98 -14.68
CA ASN A 97 11.35 4.51 -15.82
C ASN A 97 10.89 3.07 -15.61
N TRP A 98 10.71 2.68 -14.37
CA TRP A 98 10.30 1.32 -14.01
C TRP A 98 8.91 1.03 -14.56
N ARG A 99 8.61 -0.26 -14.74
CA ARG A 99 7.36 -0.71 -15.32
C ARG A 99 6.66 -1.66 -14.37
N CYS A 100 5.34 -1.70 -14.46
CA CYS A 100 4.54 -2.66 -13.71
C CYS A 100 4.95 -4.09 -14.09
N PRO A 101 5.21 -4.99 -13.12
CA PRO A 101 5.64 -6.36 -13.42
C PRO A 101 4.52 -7.26 -13.95
N ILE A 102 3.30 -6.79 -13.94
CA ILE A 102 2.14 -7.63 -14.29
C ILE A 102 1.97 -7.69 -15.80
N ILE A 103 1.97 -8.90 -16.36
CA ILE A 103 1.82 -9.14 -17.79
C ILE A 103 0.43 -8.68 -18.24
N GLY A 104 0.37 -7.95 -19.36
CA GLY A 104 -0.88 -7.42 -19.89
C GLY A 104 -1.30 -6.07 -19.33
N CYS A 105 -0.61 -5.57 -18.34
CA CYS A 105 -0.87 -4.23 -17.80
C CYS A 105 -0.31 -3.18 -18.78
N PRO A 106 -1.11 -2.12 -19.12
CA PRO A 106 -0.61 -1.05 -20.01
C PRO A 106 0.63 -0.33 -19.48
N TRP A 107 0.90 -0.44 -18.18
CA TRP A 107 2.05 0.19 -17.52
C TRP A 107 3.26 -0.75 -17.41
N SER A 108 3.13 -1.96 -17.96
CA SER A 108 4.23 -2.92 -17.95
C SER A 108 5.23 -2.71 -19.10
#